data_e2eb2fd3a18325c5384cc46243fc29cf
#
_entry.id   e2eb2fd3a18325c5384cc46243fc29cf
#
_cell.length_a   1.000
_cell.length_b   1.000
_cell.length_c   1.000
_cell.angle_alpha   90.00
_cell.angle_beta   90.00
_cell.angle_gamma   90.00
#
_symmetry.space_group_name_H-M   'P 1'
#
loop_
_entity.id
_entity.type
_entity.pdbx_description
1 polymer ?
#
loop_
_entity_poly.entity_id
_entity_poly.type
_entity_poly.pdbx_seq_one_letter_code
_entity_poly.pdbx_strand_id
1 'polypeptide(L)'
;MELQALTAISSVDGRYAGKTAPLRAYFSEFALIKYRVQVEVAYFIALCELPLPQLASFDKTLYPKLNAWVSDFSLEDAEWIKTAERTTNHDVKAVEYFLKEKFDSLELEEYKEFIHFGLTSQDINNTATPLMLKEGLQEVILPQLHLVIAQLTEFATQWAAIPMLAKTHGQPASPTRLGKEMQVFVVRLHN
;
A
#
# COMPACT_ATOMS: atom_id res chain seq x y z
N MET A 1 -13.42 -24.48 -9.86
CA MET A 1 -14.14 -23.93 -8.70
C MET A 1 -13.86 -22.45 -8.71
N GLU A 2 -14.86 -21.61 -8.85
CA GLU A 2 -14.67 -20.15 -8.84
C GLU A 2 -14.23 -19.65 -7.47
N LEU A 3 -13.50 -18.53 -7.47
CA LEU A 3 -13.03 -17.90 -6.22
C LEU A 3 -14.20 -17.26 -5.48
N GLN A 4 -14.52 -17.81 -4.33
CA GLN A 4 -15.56 -17.34 -3.42
C GLN A 4 -15.05 -17.43 -1.97
N ALA A 5 -15.75 -16.83 -1.04
CA ALA A 5 -15.37 -16.88 0.37
C ALA A 5 -15.17 -18.32 0.92
N LEU A 6 -15.96 -19.28 0.44
CA LEU A 6 -15.84 -20.68 0.82
C LEU A 6 -14.70 -21.45 0.12
N THR A 7 -14.24 -20.94 -1.03
CA THR A 7 -13.21 -21.59 -1.85
C THR A 7 -11.88 -20.87 -1.80
N ALA A 8 -11.80 -19.74 -1.07
CA ALA A 8 -10.58 -18.97 -0.88
C ALA A 8 -9.55 -19.76 -0.07
N ILE A 9 -8.29 -19.73 -0.51
CA ILE A 9 -7.18 -20.41 0.15
C ILE A 9 -6.82 -19.73 1.48
N SER A 10 -6.95 -18.41 1.53
CA SER A 10 -6.67 -17.61 2.72
C SER A 10 -7.96 -17.13 3.39
N SER A 11 -8.00 -17.18 4.71
CA SER A 11 -9.10 -16.60 5.48
C SER A 11 -9.21 -15.08 5.30
N VAL A 12 -8.11 -14.40 4.97
CA VAL A 12 -8.08 -12.96 4.67
C VAL A 12 -8.96 -12.61 3.48
N ASP A 13 -8.87 -13.38 2.39
CA ASP A 13 -9.69 -13.19 1.18
C ASP A 13 -10.99 -14.02 1.19
N GLY A 14 -11.16 -14.88 2.19
CA GLY A 14 -12.35 -15.69 2.38
C GLY A 14 -13.25 -15.11 3.48
N ARG A 15 -13.30 -15.81 4.62
CA ARG A 15 -14.18 -15.49 5.75
C ARG A 15 -14.08 -14.04 6.23
N TYR A 16 -12.89 -13.45 6.19
CA TYR A 16 -12.62 -12.10 6.68
C TYR A 16 -12.51 -11.04 5.57
N ALA A 17 -12.79 -11.38 4.32
CA ALA A 17 -12.66 -10.47 3.18
C ALA A 17 -13.38 -9.12 3.35
N GLY A 18 -14.54 -9.11 4.03
CA GLY A 18 -15.26 -7.87 4.37
C GLY A 18 -14.56 -7.02 5.42
N LYS A 19 -13.81 -7.64 6.36
CA LYS A 19 -13.06 -6.93 7.42
C LYS A 19 -11.74 -6.37 6.89
N THR A 20 -11.13 -7.03 5.91
CA THR A 20 -9.85 -6.65 5.30
C THR A 20 -10.02 -5.80 4.04
N ALA A 21 -11.26 -5.50 3.64
CA ALA A 21 -11.56 -4.74 2.43
C ALA A 21 -10.76 -3.41 2.29
N PRO A 22 -10.58 -2.60 3.35
CA PRO A 22 -9.77 -1.38 3.25
C PRO A 22 -8.31 -1.60 2.86
N LEU A 23 -7.75 -2.79 3.12
CA LEU A 23 -6.36 -3.13 2.77
C LEU A 23 -6.17 -3.41 1.27
N ARG A 24 -7.24 -3.64 0.51
CA ARG A 24 -7.16 -3.95 -0.93
C ARG A 24 -6.55 -2.81 -1.74
N ALA A 25 -6.78 -1.56 -1.32
CA ALA A 25 -6.19 -0.38 -1.97
C ALA A 25 -4.65 -0.32 -1.86
N TYR A 26 -4.06 -1.14 -0.97
CA TYR A 26 -2.62 -1.14 -0.68
C TYR A 26 -1.93 -2.47 -0.97
N PHE A 27 -2.62 -3.61 -0.78
CA PHE A 27 -1.97 -4.94 -0.80
C PHE A 27 -2.54 -5.90 -1.84
N SER A 28 -3.38 -5.44 -2.77
CA SER A 28 -3.84 -6.24 -3.90
C SER A 28 -2.89 -6.14 -5.09
N GLU A 29 -3.02 -7.03 -6.06
CA GLU A 29 -2.34 -6.95 -7.36
C GLU A 29 -2.64 -5.61 -8.06
N PHE A 30 -3.90 -5.16 -8.02
CA PHE A 30 -4.30 -3.84 -8.52
C PHE A 30 -3.48 -2.72 -7.86
N ALA A 31 -3.33 -2.77 -6.53
CA ALA A 31 -2.54 -1.77 -5.81
C ALA A 31 -1.07 -1.80 -6.24
N LEU A 32 -0.45 -2.98 -6.31
CA LEU A 32 0.94 -3.12 -6.75
C LEU A 32 1.16 -2.49 -8.13
N ILE A 33 0.26 -2.76 -9.09
CA ILE A 33 0.33 -2.19 -10.43
C ILE A 33 0.20 -0.66 -10.37
N LYS A 34 -0.79 -0.14 -9.63
CA LYS A 34 -0.98 1.31 -9.44
C LYS A 34 0.25 1.99 -8.86
N TYR A 35 0.87 1.41 -7.83
CA TYR A 35 2.06 1.98 -7.22
C TYR A 35 3.29 1.93 -8.14
N ARG A 36 3.40 0.92 -9.00
CA ARG A 36 4.42 0.90 -10.05
C ARG A 36 4.22 2.03 -11.06
N VAL A 37 2.98 2.26 -11.51
CA VAL A 37 2.64 3.41 -12.36
C VAL A 37 2.99 4.73 -11.66
N GLN A 38 2.67 4.86 -10.38
CA GLN A 38 3.00 6.05 -9.58
C GLN A 38 4.51 6.30 -9.53
N VAL A 39 5.32 5.26 -9.29
CA VAL A 39 6.78 5.38 -9.24
C VAL A 39 7.35 5.79 -10.59
N GLU A 40 6.89 5.19 -11.69
CA GLU A 40 7.34 5.53 -13.04
C GLU A 40 7.00 6.98 -13.43
N VAL A 41 5.76 7.42 -13.13
CA VAL A 41 5.34 8.81 -13.38
C VAL A 41 6.15 9.79 -12.54
N ALA A 42 6.34 9.52 -11.26
CA ALA A 42 7.14 10.37 -10.38
C ALA A 42 8.60 10.42 -10.83
N TYR A 43 9.15 9.30 -11.27
CA TYR A 43 10.51 9.22 -11.79
C TYR A 43 10.67 10.04 -13.09
N PHE A 44 9.74 9.91 -14.03
CA PHE A 44 9.76 10.73 -15.26
C PHE A 44 9.71 12.23 -14.93
N ILE A 45 8.82 12.65 -14.05
CA ILE A 45 8.75 14.06 -13.60
C ILE A 45 10.08 14.49 -12.97
N ALA A 46 10.69 13.63 -12.14
CA ALA A 46 11.99 13.94 -11.53
C ALA A 46 13.10 14.08 -12.59
N LEU A 47 13.09 13.26 -13.65
CA LEU A 47 14.03 13.41 -14.76
C LEU A 47 13.85 14.77 -15.49
N CYS A 48 12.62 15.23 -15.66
CA CYS A 48 12.33 16.55 -16.26
C CYS A 48 12.82 17.72 -15.38
N GLU A 49 13.04 17.50 -14.08
CA GLU A 49 13.59 18.51 -13.18
C GLU A 49 15.14 18.51 -13.17
N LEU A 50 15.77 17.48 -13.74
CA LEU A 50 17.22 17.46 -13.93
C LEU A 50 17.63 18.31 -15.14
N PRO A 51 18.88 18.81 -15.19
CA PRO A 51 19.37 19.59 -16.33
C PRO A 51 19.73 18.69 -17.52
N LEU A 52 18.78 17.85 -17.96
CA LEU A 52 18.94 16.98 -19.10
C LEU A 52 18.53 17.74 -20.38
N PRO A 53 19.44 17.96 -21.35
CA PRO A 53 19.13 18.70 -22.57
C PRO A 53 17.95 18.13 -23.35
N GLN A 54 17.78 16.80 -23.31
CA GLN A 54 16.72 16.08 -24.04
C GLN A 54 15.32 16.33 -23.45
N LEU A 55 15.22 16.71 -22.17
CA LEU A 55 13.96 16.99 -21.48
C LEU A 55 13.75 18.49 -21.21
N ALA A 56 14.69 19.34 -21.64
CA ALA A 56 14.63 20.77 -21.37
C ALA A 56 13.42 21.47 -22.02
N SER A 57 12.89 20.91 -23.10
CA SER A 57 11.71 21.41 -23.82
C SER A 57 10.38 20.84 -23.31
N PHE A 58 10.41 19.91 -22.34
CA PHE A 58 9.19 19.31 -21.82
C PHE A 58 8.28 20.36 -21.15
N ASP A 59 7.02 20.39 -21.55
CA ASP A 59 6.04 21.32 -20.98
C ASP A 59 5.62 20.86 -19.56
N LYS A 60 6.18 21.48 -18.55
CA LYS A 60 5.90 21.19 -17.14
C LYS A 60 4.45 21.46 -16.71
N THR A 61 3.68 22.19 -17.51
CA THR A 61 2.22 22.36 -17.25
C THR A 61 1.43 21.06 -17.43
N LEU A 62 2.04 20.04 -18.01
CA LEU A 62 1.47 18.69 -18.16
C LEU A 62 1.62 17.81 -16.91
N TYR A 63 2.44 18.17 -15.91
CA TYR A 63 2.61 17.37 -14.70
C TYR A 63 1.28 16.99 -14.00
N PRO A 64 0.28 17.88 -13.90
CA PRO A 64 -1.02 17.49 -13.36
C PRO A 64 -1.71 16.39 -14.17
N LYS A 65 -1.56 16.39 -15.51
CA LYS A 65 -2.12 15.34 -16.39
C LYS A 65 -1.41 14.00 -16.18
N LEU A 66 -0.08 14.01 -16.04
CA LEU A 66 0.69 12.80 -15.74
C LEU A 66 0.28 12.21 -14.37
N ASN A 67 0.15 13.07 -13.37
CA ASN A 67 -0.30 12.65 -12.03
C ASN A 67 -1.76 12.14 -12.04
N ALA A 68 -2.61 12.64 -12.93
CA ALA A 68 -3.98 12.17 -13.09
C ALA A 68 -4.04 10.68 -13.51
N TRP A 69 -3.06 10.17 -14.28
CA TRP A 69 -2.98 8.74 -14.61
C TRP A 69 -2.80 7.86 -13.36
N VAL A 70 -2.28 8.42 -12.27
CA VAL A 70 -2.13 7.73 -10.99
C VAL A 70 -3.39 7.89 -10.12
N SER A 71 -3.93 9.13 -10.00
CA SER A 71 -5.12 9.38 -9.19
C SER A 71 -6.36 8.69 -9.74
N ASP A 72 -6.51 8.67 -11.05
CA ASP A 72 -7.68 8.15 -11.77
C ASP A 72 -7.46 6.71 -12.27
N PHE A 73 -6.36 6.06 -11.82
CA PHE A 73 -6.02 4.70 -12.23
C PHE A 73 -7.15 3.72 -11.93
N SER A 74 -7.67 3.07 -12.96
CA SER A 74 -8.87 2.24 -12.93
C SER A 74 -8.56 0.73 -12.99
N LEU A 75 -9.60 -0.10 -12.78
CA LEU A 75 -9.49 -1.54 -13.00
C LEU A 75 -9.25 -1.86 -14.47
N GLU A 76 -9.83 -1.12 -15.39
CA GLU A 76 -9.63 -1.27 -16.82
C GLU A 76 -8.16 -1.01 -17.21
N ASP A 77 -7.51 0.00 -16.61
CA ASP A 77 -6.07 0.25 -16.80
C ASP A 77 -5.24 -0.93 -16.30
N ALA A 78 -5.58 -1.48 -15.14
CA ALA A 78 -4.88 -2.65 -14.60
C ALA A 78 -5.09 -3.90 -15.48
N GLU A 79 -6.29 -4.12 -16.01
CA GLU A 79 -6.60 -5.23 -16.92
C GLU A 79 -5.86 -5.08 -18.27
N TRP A 80 -5.72 -3.85 -18.77
CA TRP A 80 -4.90 -3.55 -19.93
C TRP A 80 -3.44 -3.99 -19.68
N ILE A 81 -2.86 -3.57 -18.55
CA ILE A 81 -1.48 -3.93 -18.15
C ILE A 81 -1.34 -5.46 -18.02
N LYS A 82 -2.29 -6.14 -17.38
CA LYS A 82 -2.28 -7.61 -17.27
C LYS A 82 -2.39 -8.30 -18.62
N THR A 83 -3.08 -7.71 -19.58
CA THR A 83 -3.16 -8.24 -20.95
C THR A 83 -1.83 -8.06 -21.68
N ALA A 84 -1.18 -6.91 -21.57
CA ALA A 84 0.16 -6.67 -22.11
C ALA A 84 1.20 -7.62 -21.48
N GLU A 85 1.12 -7.84 -20.16
CA GLU A 85 1.99 -8.78 -19.43
C GLU A 85 1.93 -10.21 -19.96
N ARG A 86 0.75 -10.71 -20.35
CA ARG A 86 0.61 -12.05 -20.95
C ARG A 86 1.40 -12.20 -22.24
N THR A 87 1.62 -11.12 -22.99
CA THR A 87 2.39 -11.12 -24.24
C THR A 87 3.87 -10.90 -23.97
N THR A 88 4.21 -9.98 -23.07
CA THR A 88 5.60 -9.62 -22.77
C THR A 88 6.28 -10.61 -21.82
N ASN A 89 5.49 -11.37 -21.06
CA ASN A 89 5.90 -12.21 -19.96
C ASN A 89 6.76 -11.46 -18.93
N HIS A 90 6.45 -10.17 -18.73
CA HIS A 90 7.20 -9.29 -17.84
C HIS A 90 6.30 -8.18 -17.27
N ASP A 91 6.10 -8.20 -15.97
CA ASP A 91 5.14 -7.35 -15.25
C ASP A 91 5.48 -5.84 -15.31
N VAL A 92 6.70 -5.45 -14.94
CA VAL A 92 7.13 -4.04 -14.97
C VAL A 92 7.21 -3.51 -16.40
N LYS A 93 7.62 -4.36 -17.37
CA LYS A 93 7.63 -3.98 -18.79
C LYS A 93 6.23 -3.68 -19.34
N ALA A 94 5.22 -4.38 -18.84
CA ALA A 94 3.83 -4.10 -19.19
C ALA A 94 3.37 -2.72 -18.68
N VAL A 95 3.82 -2.30 -17.50
CA VAL A 95 3.59 -0.94 -16.98
C VAL A 95 4.27 0.11 -17.86
N GLU A 96 5.49 -0.13 -18.30
CA GLU A 96 6.20 0.76 -19.24
C GLU A 96 5.42 0.94 -20.55
N TYR A 97 4.92 -0.14 -21.13
CA TYR A 97 4.12 -0.07 -22.36
C TYR A 97 2.81 0.69 -22.16
N PHE A 98 2.14 0.49 -21.04
CA PHE A 98 0.94 1.24 -20.69
C PHE A 98 1.21 2.74 -20.64
N LEU A 99 2.28 3.16 -19.99
CA LEU A 99 2.66 4.56 -19.93
C LEU A 99 3.06 5.11 -21.30
N LYS A 100 3.77 4.33 -22.11
CA LYS A 100 4.10 4.74 -23.50
C LYS A 100 2.85 4.99 -24.33
N GLU A 101 1.80 4.17 -24.18
CA GLU A 101 0.51 4.42 -24.85
C GLU A 101 -0.20 5.67 -24.31
N LYS A 102 -0.14 5.89 -22.99
CA LYS A 102 -0.66 7.15 -22.41
C LYS A 102 0.10 8.38 -22.91
N PHE A 103 1.40 8.30 -23.13
CA PHE A 103 2.20 9.37 -23.74
C PHE A 103 1.76 9.65 -25.18
N ASP A 104 1.50 8.60 -25.98
CA ASP A 104 0.97 8.77 -27.34
C ASP A 104 -0.36 9.53 -27.34
N SER A 105 -1.22 9.28 -26.37
CA SER A 105 -2.52 9.95 -26.25
C SER A 105 -2.41 11.46 -25.94
N LEU A 106 -1.25 11.94 -25.51
CA LEU A 106 -0.93 13.34 -25.26
C LEU A 106 0.04 13.95 -26.30
N GLU A 107 0.31 13.24 -27.40
CA GLU A 107 1.28 13.66 -28.43
C GLU A 107 2.70 13.89 -27.85
N LEU A 108 3.14 12.99 -26.94
CA LEU A 108 4.43 13.07 -26.23
C LEU A 108 5.39 11.94 -26.66
N GLU A 109 5.29 11.46 -27.91
CA GLU A 109 6.08 10.33 -28.41
C GLU A 109 7.59 10.54 -28.27
N GLU A 110 8.06 11.78 -28.42
CA GLU A 110 9.49 12.13 -28.35
C GLU A 110 10.11 11.88 -26.97
N TYR A 111 9.27 11.83 -25.92
CA TYR A 111 9.71 11.63 -24.53
C TYR A 111 9.56 10.19 -24.03
N LYS A 112 8.99 9.29 -24.81
CA LYS A 112 8.66 7.90 -24.37
C LYS A 112 9.86 7.10 -23.91
N GLU A 113 11.04 7.34 -24.48
CA GLU A 113 12.26 6.60 -24.13
C GLU A 113 12.84 7.02 -22.77
N PHE A 114 12.29 8.07 -22.16
CA PHE A 114 12.62 8.48 -20.80
C PHE A 114 11.74 7.80 -19.74
N ILE A 115 10.68 7.09 -20.14
CA ILE A 115 9.94 6.18 -19.24
C ILE A 115 10.88 5.02 -18.92
N HIS A 116 11.03 4.71 -17.62
CA HIS A 116 11.93 3.65 -17.13
C HIS A 116 13.41 3.85 -17.50
N PHE A 117 13.80 5.06 -17.85
CA PHE A 117 15.16 5.36 -18.34
C PHE A 117 16.22 5.07 -17.27
N GLY A 118 17.17 4.19 -17.59
CA GLY A 118 18.27 3.85 -16.68
C GLY A 118 17.87 3.01 -15.46
N LEU A 119 16.65 2.50 -15.41
CA LEU A 119 16.14 1.67 -14.32
C LEU A 119 16.08 0.19 -14.70
N THR A 120 15.97 -0.64 -13.68
CA THR A 120 15.57 -2.04 -13.78
C THR A 120 14.23 -2.24 -13.06
N SER A 121 13.57 -3.38 -13.33
CA SER A 121 12.32 -3.74 -12.64
C SER A 121 12.43 -3.68 -11.13
N GLN A 122 13.61 -4.03 -10.60
CA GLN A 122 13.84 -4.07 -9.16
C GLN A 122 13.88 -2.67 -8.53
N ASP A 123 14.32 -1.64 -9.27
CA ASP A 123 14.30 -0.26 -8.79
C ASP A 123 12.85 0.21 -8.57
N ILE A 124 11.94 -0.16 -9.49
CA ILE A 124 10.51 0.13 -9.38
C ILE A 124 9.89 -0.65 -8.20
N ASN A 125 10.16 -1.95 -8.09
CA ASN A 125 9.59 -2.78 -7.02
C ASN A 125 10.09 -2.35 -5.63
N ASN A 126 11.39 -2.04 -5.49
CA ASN A 126 11.98 -1.59 -4.23
C ASN A 126 11.51 -0.20 -3.79
N THR A 127 10.87 0.56 -4.68
CA THR A 127 10.25 1.84 -4.35
C THR A 127 8.74 1.69 -4.13
N ALA A 128 8.04 0.97 -5.00
CA ALA A 128 6.60 0.76 -4.91
C ALA A 128 6.19 -0.02 -3.66
N THR A 129 6.86 -1.14 -3.35
CA THR A 129 6.49 -1.99 -2.23
C THR A 129 6.62 -1.31 -0.85
N PRO A 130 7.72 -0.60 -0.52
CA PRO A 130 7.79 0.17 0.72
C PRO A 130 6.74 1.28 0.80
N LEU A 131 6.38 1.92 -0.33
CA LEU A 131 5.35 2.94 -0.37
C LEU A 131 3.97 2.36 -0.05
N MET A 132 3.61 1.23 -0.68
CA MET A 132 2.40 0.46 -0.36
C MET A 132 2.33 0.12 1.12
N LEU A 133 3.42 -0.42 1.67
CA LEU A 133 3.51 -0.83 3.07
C LEU A 133 3.34 0.38 4.01
N LYS A 134 4.03 1.48 3.72
CA LYS A 134 3.95 2.72 4.50
C LYS A 134 2.51 3.24 4.54
N GLU A 135 1.88 3.40 3.38
CA GLU A 135 0.55 3.99 3.29
C GLU A 135 -0.51 3.04 3.87
N GLY A 136 -0.44 1.73 3.61
CA GLY A 136 -1.34 0.76 4.22
C GLY A 136 -1.25 0.69 5.74
N LEU A 137 -0.03 0.84 6.29
CA LEU A 137 0.17 0.97 7.73
C LEU A 137 -0.43 2.27 8.27
N GLN A 138 -0.12 3.40 7.66
CA GLN A 138 -0.53 4.72 8.16
C GLN A 138 -2.03 4.95 8.05
N GLU A 139 -2.64 4.56 6.93
CA GLU A 139 -4.02 4.89 6.63
C GLU A 139 -5.03 3.84 7.16
N VAL A 140 -4.59 2.59 7.36
CA VAL A 140 -5.52 1.52 7.77
C VAL A 140 -5.11 0.87 9.09
N ILE A 141 -3.89 0.37 9.21
CA ILE A 141 -3.52 -0.49 10.34
C ILE A 141 -3.32 0.32 11.61
N LEU A 142 -2.53 1.39 11.57
CA LEU A 142 -2.26 2.22 12.75
C LEU A 142 -3.51 2.89 13.33
N PRO A 143 -4.44 3.43 12.53
CA PRO A 143 -5.71 3.95 13.08
C PRO A 143 -6.50 2.90 13.85
N GLN A 144 -6.57 1.66 13.36
CA GLN A 144 -7.25 0.57 14.06
C GLN A 144 -6.52 0.16 15.33
N LEU A 145 -5.19 0.12 15.29
CA LEU A 145 -4.38 -0.16 16.49
C LEU A 145 -4.59 0.92 17.56
N HIS A 146 -4.65 2.19 17.18
CA HIS A 146 -4.92 3.30 18.12
C HIS A 146 -6.29 3.16 18.79
N LEU A 147 -7.32 2.69 18.07
CA LEU A 147 -8.63 2.43 18.67
C LEU A 147 -8.54 1.31 19.74
N VAL A 148 -7.78 0.25 19.48
CA VAL A 148 -7.55 -0.83 20.47
C VAL A 148 -6.82 -0.28 21.69
N ILE A 149 -5.76 0.51 21.48
CA ILE A 149 -5.01 1.13 22.58
C ILE A 149 -5.92 2.04 23.43
N ALA A 150 -6.72 2.87 22.79
CA ALA A 150 -7.67 3.76 23.47
C ALA A 150 -8.65 2.97 24.34
N GLN A 151 -9.24 1.89 23.80
CA GLN A 151 -10.18 1.05 24.55
C GLN A 151 -9.52 0.34 25.73
N LEU A 152 -8.30 -0.17 25.54
CA LEU A 152 -7.54 -0.79 26.64
C LEU A 152 -7.18 0.24 27.73
N THR A 153 -6.86 1.47 27.35
CA THR A 153 -6.56 2.57 28.28
C THR A 153 -7.81 2.93 29.11
N GLU A 154 -8.97 2.99 28.45
CA GLU A 154 -10.25 3.19 29.13
C GLU A 154 -10.50 2.09 30.17
N PHE A 155 -10.36 0.83 29.80
CA PHE A 155 -10.50 -0.30 30.73
C PHE A 155 -9.47 -0.25 31.86
N ALA A 156 -8.22 0.10 31.58
CA ALA A 156 -7.19 0.26 32.60
C ALA A 156 -7.59 1.30 33.65
N THR A 157 -8.21 2.40 33.21
CA THR A 157 -8.69 3.48 34.08
C THR A 157 -9.93 3.04 34.88
N GLN A 158 -10.95 2.49 34.21
CA GLN A 158 -12.20 2.07 34.84
C GLN A 158 -11.97 0.99 35.92
N TRP A 159 -11.04 0.07 35.63
CA TRP A 159 -10.78 -1.08 36.53
C TRP A 159 -9.56 -0.89 37.43
N ALA A 160 -9.03 0.34 37.52
CA ALA A 160 -7.84 0.63 38.36
C ALA A 160 -7.99 0.25 39.83
N ALA A 161 -9.19 0.33 40.38
CA ALA A 161 -9.46 0.00 41.79
C ALA A 161 -9.89 -1.46 42.04
N ILE A 162 -10.15 -2.25 40.98
CA ILE A 162 -10.63 -3.62 41.10
C ILE A 162 -9.47 -4.54 41.52
N PRO A 163 -9.51 -5.16 42.72
CA PRO A 163 -8.48 -6.09 43.14
C PRO A 163 -8.55 -7.39 42.35
N MET A 164 -7.40 -7.94 42.04
CA MET A 164 -7.25 -9.17 41.28
C MET A 164 -6.12 -10.01 41.88
N LEU A 165 -6.28 -11.32 41.89
CA LEU A 165 -5.22 -12.24 42.21
C LEU A 165 -4.52 -12.72 40.92
N ALA A 166 -3.25 -12.39 40.78
CA ALA A 166 -2.44 -12.92 39.70
C ALA A 166 -2.25 -14.43 39.84
N LYS A 167 -1.96 -15.08 38.74
CA LYS A 167 -1.67 -16.52 38.67
C LYS A 167 -0.35 -16.79 37.99
N THR A 168 0.41 -17.75 38.52
CA THR A 168 1.65 -18.27 37.93
C THR A 168 1.50 -19.78 37.79
N HIS A 169 1.64 -20.30 36.58
CA HIS A 169 1.41 -21.73 36.31
C HIS A 169 0.03 -22.25 36.82
N GLY A 170 -0.99 -21.39 36.70
CA GLY A 170 -2.35 -21.70 37.19
C GLY A 170 -2.53 -21.63 38.74
N GLN A 171 -1.49 -21.35 39.47
CA GLN A 171 -1.51 -21.21 40.94
C GLN A 171 -1.65 -19.74 41.36
N PRO A 172 -2.30 -19.47 42.54
CA PRO A 172 -2.35 -18.13 43.10
C PRO A 172 -0.95 -17.53 43.30
N ALA A 173 -0.81 -16.27 42.86
CA ALA A 173 0.42 -15.49 43.00
C ALA A 173 0.15 -14.14 43.67
N SER A 174 0.93 -13.11 43.35
CA SER A 174 0.81 -11.81 44.00
C SER A 174 -0.55 -11.13 43.75
N PRO A 175 -1.14 -10.45 44.75
CA PRO A 175 -2.28 -9.56 44.51
C PRO A 175 -1.90 -8.42 43.56
N THR A 176 -2.80 -8.11 42.62
CA THR A 176 -2.67 -7.03 41.65
C THR A 176 -4.00 -6.31 41.47
N ARG A 177 -4.14 -5.53 40.45
CA ARG A 177 -5.38 -4.85 40.05
C ARG A 177 -5.67 -5.10 38.56
N LEU A 178 -6.95 -5.30 38.23
CA LEU A 178 -7.37 -5.61 36.89
C LEU A 178 -6.96 -4.50 35.86
N GLY A 179 -7.13 -3.23 36.26
CA GLY A 179 -6.69 -2.12 35.43
C GLY A 179 -5.18 -2.11 35.13
N LYS A 180 -4.35 -2.54 36.11
CA LYS A 180 -2.91 -2.67 35.91
C LYS A 180 -2.57 -3.76 34.88
N GLU A 181 -3.32 -4.86 34.87
CA GLU A 181 -3.13 -5.91 33.85
C GLU A 181 -3.46 -5.41 32.46
N MET A 182 -4.51 -4.57 32.30
CA MET A 182 -4.82 -3.92 31.01
C MET A 182 -3.71 -2.95 30.61
N GLN A 183 -3.17 -2.18 31.54
CA GLN A 183 -2.09 -1.22 31.29
C GLN A 183 -0.82 -1.86 30.72
N VAL A 184 -0.53 -3.12 31.03
CA VAL A 184 0.61 -3.84 30.46
C VAL A 184 0.50 -3.96 28.95
N PHE A 185 -0.71 -4.23 28.41
CA PHE A 185 -0.93 -4.30 26.97
C PHE A 185 -0.84 -2.91 26.33
N VAL A 186 -1.38 -1.87 26.95
CA VAL A 186 -1.25 -0.49 26.48
C VAL A 186 0.22 -0.11 26.29
N VAL A 187 1.04 -0.34 27.30
CA VAL A 187 2.49 -0.02 27.24
C VAL A 187 3.20 -0.79 26.13
N ARG A 188 2.87 -2.08 25.98
CA ARG A 188 3.49 -2.92 24.93
C ARG A 188 3.08 -2.55 23.51
N LEU A 189 1.85 -2.07 23.33
CA LEU A 189 1.34 -1.66 21.99
C LEU A 189 1.84 -0.28 21.59
N HIS A 190 2.36 0.53 22.54
CA HIS A 190 2.99 1.82 22.24
C HIS A 190 4.48 1.70 21.85
N ASN A 191 5.12 0.56 22.11
CA ASN A 191 6.52 0.29 21.77
C ASN A 191 6.64 -0.38 20.41
#